data_f9d23ee3e170884695811e17605d4154
#
_entry.id   f9d23ee3e170884695811e17605d4154
#
_cell.length_a   1.000
_cell.length_b   1.000
_cell.length_c   1.000
_cell.angle_alpha   90.00
_cell.angle_beta   90.00
_cell.angle_gamma   90.00
#
_symmetry.space_group_name_H-M   'P 1'
#
loop_
_entity.id
_entity.type
_entity.pdbx_description
1 polymer ?
#
loop_
_entity_poly.entity_id
_entity_poly.type
_entity_poly.pdbx_seq_one_letter_code
_entity_poly.pdbx_strand_id
1 'polypeptide(L)'
;CDVYGVKKALPEGFFASVFNEQDKIGSFSLETRFNRADGIVKSLLLLDGNAGQKKWQIRHPFFSQKLLPMLLNGTEAADNGRLMNLGSYCKQLISEIARSSYRKLLEETILQPLIIGTKADRAGENFTKLVTDMDAASQEDVFVKLCVDFPENPHFYSHLARYYSKNKAFDNAIKYADLALEISEEKDSMLYHIKAMCYYRKIKSIIDAFNGKKIKNKEVEQENLDLILQRLLPLASENFEYARCYQHDDEKEVTYLPNIYMLINVFDYAIDVRGLQKKKVLGEAITPYCRWIDDAQNLLDALKNAYVSDESEQYTLCEASMWESIKDFSEVISLLNSQIDKGQNISLVRRLLVRAYIKKNDKYKNENKTNSRLLSLMEKNILSDPNEVNNYMLWFNVARYSHMNMETVLEKMNQWKGLNPTKDVLFYCFVFYAIKAINNDSTAAGIAINLLDQCKHAPGVDSVYIKEWFVNDGLGIKKKAELRNGVEERRRVYGTISTYKHPGDARITLDCGLEVFFKPSVKGITEANLHHNVSCLIGFSYDGIRAWDESVKLEE
;
A
#
# COMPACT_ATOMS: atom_id res chain seq x y z
N CYS A 1 -6.04 -29.96 -0.43
CA CYS A 1 -5.00 -28.94 -0.17
C CYS A 1 -3.97 -28.89 -1.29
N ASP A 2 -3.30 -30.00 -1.63
CA ASP A 2 -2.23 -30.02 -2.65
C ASP A 2 -2.67 -29.54 -4.05
N VAL A 3 -3.92 -29.86 -4.46
CA VAL A 3 -4.49 -29.43 -5.77
C VAL A 3 -4.54 -27.91 -5.87
N TYR A 4 -4.71 -27.23 -4.73
CA TYR A 4 -4.88 -25.78 -4.65
C TYR A 4 -3.63 -25.08 -4.10
N GLY A 5 -2.46 -25.71 -4.22
CA GLY A 5 -1.16 -25.10 -3.89
C GLY A 5 -0.76 -25.10 -2.43
N VAL A 6 -1.62 -25.58 -1.52
CA VAL A 6 -1.33 -25.68 -0.08
C VAL A 6 -0.59 -26.98 0.21
N LYS A 7 0.72 -26.97 0.03
CA LYS A 7 1.61 -28.11 0.29
C LYS A 7 1.93 -28.24 1.77
N LYS A 8 0.95 -28.66 2.58
CA LYS A 8 1.12 -28.86 4.04
C LYS A 8 0.69 -30.27 4.43
N ALA A 9 1.59 -30.95 5.12
CA ALA A 9 1.29 -32.23 5.73
C ALA A 9 0.37 -32.04 6.95
N LEU A 10 -0.68 -32.85 7.07
CA LEU A 10 -1.62 -32.83 8.19
C LEU A 10 -1.14 -33.70 9.35
N PRO A 11 -1.25 -33.23 10.62
CA PRO A 11 -0.89 -34.02 11.78
C PRO A 11 -1.72 -35.31 11.88
N GLU A 12 -1.10 -36.43 12.29
CA GLU A 12 -1.82 -37.72 12.50
C GLU A 12 -2.96 -37.59 13.51
N GLY A 13 -2.76 -36.74 14.54
CA GLY A 13 -3.80 -36.48 15.54
C GLY A 13 -5.07 -35.81 14.97
N PHE A 14 -4.96 -35.03 13.90
CA PHE A 14 -6.14 -34.48 13.20
C PHE A 14 -6.97 -35.61 12.58
N PHE A 15 -6.33 -36.57 11.90
CA PHE A 15 -7.04 -37.71 11.32
C PHE A 15 -7.65 -38.59 12.40
N ALA A 16 -6.96 -38.77 13.55
CA ALA A 16 -7.49 -39.50 14.67
C ALA A 16 -8.78 -38.85 15.21
N SER A 17 -8.84 -37.51 15.30
CA SER A 17 -10.05 -36.82 15.77
C SER A 17 -11.22 -36.96 14.77
N VAL A 18 -10.95 -36.92 13.48
CA VAL A 18 -11.97 -37.05 12.41
C VAL A 18 -12.55 -38.47 12.35
N PHE A 19 -11.72 -39.50 12.58
CA PHE A 19 -12.15 -40.89 12.43
C PHE A 19 -12.58 -41.55 13.73
N ASN A 20 -12.20 -41.05 14.92
CA ASN A 20 -12.55 -41.62 16.22
C ASN A 20 -14.01 -41.47 16.63
N GLU A 21 -14.78 -40.57 16.06
CA GLU A 21 -16.22 -40.47 16.33
C GLU A 21 -17.01 -41.69 15.82
N GLN A 22 -16.45 -42.44 14.87
CA GLN A 22 -17.12 -43.61 14.28
C GLN A 22 -16.65 -44.95 14.85
N ASP A 23 -15.43 -45.04 15.41
CA ASP A 23 -14.84 -46.28 15.92
C ASP A 23 -14.58 -46.18 17.43
N LYS A 24 -15.58 -46.54 18.27
CA LYS A 24 -15.46 -46.60 19.74
C LYS A 24 -14.58 -47.73 20.26
N ILE A 25 -13.82 -48.41 19.41
CA ILE A 25 -13.02 -49.59 19.82
C ILE A 25 -11.59 -49.45 19.28
N GLY A 26 -10.68 -49.04 20.18
CA GLY A 26 -9.23 -49.11 19.96
C GLY A 26 -8.58 -47.79 19.54
N SER A 27 -7.30 -47.64 19.86
CA SER A 27 -6.49 -46.50 19.44
C SER A 27 -6.41 -46.43 17.90
N PHE A 28 -6.96 -45.36 17.30
CA PHE A 28 -6.79 -45.13 15.88
C PHE A 28 -5.31 -44.86 15.56
N SER A 29 -4.74 -45.62 14.65
CA SER A 29 -3.43 -45.36 14.09
C SER A 29 -3.52 -45.41 12.58
N LEU A 30 -3.33 -44.23 11.94
CA LEU A 30 -3.28 -44.11 10.49
C LEU A 30 -2.11 -44.93 9.93
N GLU A 31 -1.01 -45.01 10.66
CA GLU A 31 0.14 -45.85 10.31
C GLU A 31 -0.19 -47.33 10.27
N THR A 32 -0.95 -47.85 11.25
CA THR A 32 -1.38 -49.25 11.25
C THR A 32 -2.28 -49.55 10.05
N ARG A 33 -3.21 -48.65 9.71
CA ARG A 33 -4.05 -48.76 8.50
C ARG A 33 -3.23 -48.68 7.24
N PHE A 34 -2.29 -47.71 7.18
CA PHE A 34 -1.37 -47.54 6.06
C PHE A 34 -0.49 -48.77 5.85
N ASN A 35 0.03 -49.37 6.93
CA ASN A 35 0.85 -50.60 6.85
C ASN A 35 0.06 -51.82 6.37
N ARG A 36 -1.26 -51.85 6.60
CA ARG A 36 -2.17 -52.87 6.07
C ARG A 36 -2.74 -52.58 4.70
N ALA A 37 -2.57 -51.34 4.20
CA ALA A 37 -3.08 -50.93 2.91
C ALA A 37 -2.31 -51.57 1.74
N ASP A 38 -2.97 -51.63 0.59
CA ASP A 38 -2.38 -52.08 -0.67
C ASP A 38 -1.17 -51.23 -1.05
N GLY A 39 -0.24 -51.83 -1.80
CA GLY A 39 0.96 -51.17 -2.32
C GLY A 39 0.68 -49.89 -3.12
N ILE A 40 -0.44 -49.83 -3.83
CA ILE A 40 -0.89 -48.63 -4.57
C ILE A 40 -1.16 -47.50 -3.57
N VAL A 41 -1.93 -47.71 -2.51
CA VAL A 41 -2.24 -46.70 -1.48
C VAL A 41 -0.96 -46.21 -0.81
N LYS A 42 -0.03 -47.11 -0.51
CA LYS A 42 1.30 -46.81 0.07
C LYS A 42 2.13 -45.91 -0.87
N SER A 43 1.99 -46.11 -2.17
CA SER A 43 2.70 -45.29 -3.14
C SER A 43 2.17 -43.87 -3.28
N LEU A 44 0.93 -43.60 -2.87
CA LEU A 44 0.26 -42.29 -2.98
C LEU A 44 0.50 -41.39 -1.77
N LEU A 45 0.81 -41.95 -0.61
CA LEU A 45 0.96 -41.20 0.64
C LEU A 45 2.42 -41.10 1.08
N LEU A 46 2.77 -39.98 1.69
CA LEU A 46 4.03 -39.77 2.39
C LEU A 46 3.74 -39.59 3.88
N LEU A 47 4.52 -40.30 4.70
CA LEU A 47 4.62 -40.09 6.14
C LEU A 47 5.91 -39.28 6.38
N ASP A 48 5.78 -38.13 6.99
CA ASP A 48 6.89 -37.27 7.40
C ASP A 48 6.88 -37.07 8.90
N GLY A 49 8.06 -37.05 9.53
CA GLY A 49 8.25 -36.77 10.95
C GLY A 49 8.65 -38.01 11.80
N ASN A 50 9.25 -37.69 12.96
CA ASN A 50 9.67 -38.69 13.96
C ASN A 50 8.53 -39.14 14.86
N ALA A 51 8.74 -40.22 15.64
CA ALA A 51 7.78 -40.73 16.58
C ALA A 51 7.23 -39.62 17.52
N GLY A 52 5.94 -39.33 17.41
CA GLY A 52 5.25 -38.28 18.17
C GLY A 52 4.84 -37.01 17.37
N GLN A 53 5.40 -36.77 16.17
CA GLN A 53 5.03 -35.66 15.30
C GLN A 53 4.79 -36.09 13.85
N LYS A 54 4.15 -37.25 13.67
CA LYS A 54 3.86 -37.77 12.34
C LYS A 54 2.88 -36.88 11.58
N LYS A 55 3.20 -36.60 10.34
CA LYS A 55 2.38 -35.83 9.41
C LYS A 55 2.19 -36.58 8.10
N TRP A 56 1.01 -36.49 7.55
CA TRP A 56 0.63 -37.17 6.31
C TRP A 56 0.34 -36.19 5.18
N GLN A 57 0.83 -36.52 4.00
CA GLN A 57 0.55 -35.78 2.78
C GLN A 57 0.49 -36.71 1.57
N ILE A 58 -0.15 -36.26 0.49
CA ILE A 58 -0.09 -36.96 -0.79
C ILE A 58 1.29 -36.74 -1.42
N ARG A 59 1.89 -37.81 -1.94
CA ARG A 59 3.26 -37.83 -2.44
C ARG A 59 3.50 -36.85 -3.60
N HIS A 60 2.53 -36.67 -4.49
CA HIS A 60 2.66 -35.83 -5.66
C HIS A 60 1.35 -35.11 -6.01
N PRO A 61 1.35 -33.80 -6.28
CA PRO A 61 0.17 -33.00 -6.62
C PRO A 61 -0.63 -33.53 -7.81
N PHE A 62 0.04 -34.19 -8.77
CA PHE A 62 -0.63 -34.80 -9.91
C PHE A 62 -1.67 -35.86 -9.51
N PHE A 63 -1.37 -36.68 -8.51
CA PHE A 63 -2.36 -37.65 -8.00
C PHE A 63 -3.56 -36.96 -7.37
N SER A 64 -3.32 -35.88 -6.59
CA SER A 64 -4.40 -35.08 -6.03
C SER A 64 -5.29 -34.48 -7.11
N GLN A 65 -4.69 -33.95 -8.18
CA GLN A 65 -5.44 -33.38 -9.32
C GLN A 65 -6.29 -34.37 -10.07
N LYS A 66 -5.90 -35.64 -10.11
CA LYS A 66 -6.67 -36.71 -10.78
C LYS A 66 -7.70 -37.33 -9.85
N LEU A 67 -7.36 -37.54 -8.59
CA LEU A 67 -8.24 -38.18 -7.61
C LEU A 67 -9.40 -37.27 -7.18
N LEU A 68 -9.16 -35.96 -7.02
CA LEU A 68 -10.19 -35.05 -6.52
C LEU A 68 -11.45 -35.02 -7.40
N PRO A 69 -11.37 -34.84 -8.74
CA PRO A 69 -12.56 -34.91 -9.58
C PRO A 69 -13.28 -36.27 -9.52
N MET A 70 -12.53 -37.36 -9.47
CA MET A 70 -13.11 -38.71 -9.37
C MET A 70 -13.87 -38.93 -8.06
N LEU A 71 -13.34 -38.39 -6.94
CA LEU A 71 -13.99 -38.50 -5.64
C LEU A 71 -15.23 -37.60 -5.51
N LEU A 72 -15.22 -36.43 -6.16
CA LEU A 72 -16.29 -35.44 -6.04
C LEU A 72 -17.42 -35.64 -7.05
N ASN A 73 -17.09 -36.01 -8.29
CA ASN A 73 -18.05 -36.10 -9.40
C ASN A 73 -18.38 -37.55 -9.82
N GLY A 74 -17.75 -38.53 -9.21
CA GLY A 74 -17.84 -39.92 -9.72
C GLY A 74 -17.16 -40.05 -11.07
N THR A 75 -17.83 -40.78 -12.01
CA THR A 75 -17.34 -40.99 -13.37
C THR A 75 -17.87 -39.99 -14.38
N GLU A 76 -18.81 -39.12 -14.00
CA GLU A 76 -19.40 -38.12 -14.88
C GLU A 76 -18.61 -36.82 -14.90
N ALA A 77 -18.39 -36.26 -16.08
CA ALA A 77 -17.73 -34.96 -16.21
C ALA A 77 -18.59 -33.85 -15.58
N ALA A 78 -17.99 -33.00 -14.78
CA ALA A 78 -18.68 -31.85 -14.21
C ALA A 78 -19.15 -30.91 -15.27
N ASP A 79 -20.43 -30.55 -15.23
CA ASP A 79 -21.00 -29.54 -16.10
C ASP A 79 -20.29 -28.19 -15.87
N ASN A 80 -19.84 -27.54 -16.93
CA ASN A 80 -19.15 -26.24 -16.91
C ASN A 80 -17.81 -26.18 -16.09
N GLY A 81 -17.12 -27.29 -15.93
CA GLY A 81 -15.80 -27.33 -15.25
C GLY A 81 -15.83 -27.10 -13.73
N ARG A 82 -17.02 -27.08 -13.12
CA ARG A 82 -17.19 -26.99 -11.66
C ARG A 82 -17.25 -28.37 -11.02
N LEU A 83 -16.60 -28.49 -9.86
CA LEU A 83 -16.57 -29.75 -9.12
C LEU A 83 -17.81 -29.86 -8.23
N MET A 84 -18.69 -30.82 -8.53
CA MET A 84 -19.86 -31.09 -7.70
C MET A 84 -19.44 -31.52 -6.28
N ASN A 85 -20.25 -31.18 -5.27
CA ASN A 85 -20.02 -31.49 -3.87
C ASN A 85 -18.75 -30.88 -3.24
N LEU A 86 -17.93 -30.11 -3.97
CA LEU A 86 -16.72 -29.49 -3.43
C LEU A 86 -17.04 -28.61 -2.22
N GLY A 87 -18.09 -27.77 -2.30
CA GLY A 87 -18.55 -26.93 -1.20
C GLY A 87 -18.95 -27.73 0.05
N SER A 88 -19.61 -28.87 -0.11
CA SER A 88 -20.00 -29.75 1.00
C SER A 88 -18.78 -30.33 1.73
N TYR A 89 -17.78 -30.78 0.99
CA TYR A 89 -16.54 -31.28 1.58
C TYR A 89 -15.72 -30.16 2.24
N CYS A 90 -15.73 -28.95 1.66
CA CYS A 90 -15.08 -27.80 2.29
C CYS A 90 -15.77 -27.44 3.62
N LYS A 91 -17.10 -27.42 3.67
CA LYS A 91 -17.86 -27.16 4.91
C LYS A 91 -17.58 -28.24 5.97
N GLN A 92 -17.47 -29.50 5.58
CA GLN A 92 -17.11 -30.57 6.48
C GLN A 92 -15.67 -30.38 7.02
N LEU A 93 -14.71 -30.09 6.15
CA LEU A 93 -13.32 -29.81 6.55
C LEU A 93 -13.25 -28.64 7.55
N ILE A 94 -13.98 -27.53 7.29
CA ILE A 94 -14.07 -26.39 8.19
C ILE A 94 -14.56 -26.82 9.57
N SER A 95 -15.66 -27.60 9.64
CA SER A 95 -16.22 -28.08 10.90
C SER A 95 -15.27 -29.03 11.66
N GLU A 96 -14.59 -29.91 10.96
CA GLU A 96 -13.63 -30.84 11.58
C GLU A 96 -12.42 -30.08 12.16
N ILE A 97 -11.93 -29.07 11.44
CA ILE A 97 -10.85 -28.20 11.93
C ILE A 97 -11.32 -27.41 13.15
N ALA A 98 -12.54 -26.86 13.13
CA ALA A 98 -13.08 -26.07 14.23
C ALA A 98 -13.22 -26.87 15.54
N ARG A 99 -13.53 -28.17 15.43
CA ARG A 99 -13.65 -29.12 16.59
C ARG A 99 -12.30 -29.70 17.02
N SER A 100 -11.27 -29.61 16.19
CA SER A 100 -9.97 -30.22 16.43
C SER A 100 -9.19 -29.52 17.54
N SER A 101 -8.42 -30.29 18.33
CA SER A 101 -7.39 -29.72 19.21
C SER A 101 -6.28 -28.96 18.48
N TYR A 102 -6.18 -29.13 17.17
CA TYR A 102 -5.24 -28.42 16.29
C TYR A 102 -5.88 -27.21 15.61
N ARG A 103 -7.07 -26.77 16.08
CA ARG A 103 -7.88 -25.69 15.45
C ARG A 103 -7.03 -24.50 15.00
N LYS A 104 -6.32 -23.84 15.92
CA LYS A 104 -5.55 -22.62 15.60
C LYS A 104 -4.45 -22.89 14.58
N LEU A 105 -3.70 -23.97 14.72
CA LEU A 105 -2.65 -24.34 13.77
C LEU A 105 -3.21 -24.60 12.38
N LEU A 106 -4.32 -25.34 12.26
CA LEU A 106 -4.91 -25.70 10.96
C LEU A 106 -5.69 -24.55 10.32
N GLU A 107 -6.24 -23.64 11.11
CA GLU A 107 -6.80 -22.38 10.64
C GLU A 107 -5.74 -21.58 9.89
N GLU A 108 -4.59 -21.31 10.50
CA GLU A 108 -3.50 -20.53 9.93
C GLU A 108 -2.80 -21.24 8.76
N THR A 109 -2.58 -22.55 8.86
CA THR A 109 -1.77 -23.30 7.90
C THR A 109 -2.56 -23.92 6.76
N ILE A 110 -3.87 -24.11 6.90
CA ILE A 110 -4.74 -24.76 5.91
C ILE A 110 -5.88 -23.85 5.46
N LEU A 111 -6.75 -23.39 6.38
CA LEU A 111 -7.95 -22.65 5.98
C LEU A 111 -7.62 -21.30 5.37
N GLN A 112 -6.72 -20.51 5.99
CA GLN A 112 -6.34 -19.21 5.45
C GLN A 112 -5.71 -19.33 4.05
N PRO A 113 -4.63 -20.10 3.81
CA PRO A 113 -4.07 -20.19 2.46
C PRO A 113 -5.00 -20.84 1.44
N LEU A 114 -5.86 -21.78 1.86
CA LEU A 114 -6.71 -22.56 0.97
C LEU A 114 -7.95 -21.77 0.48
N ILE A 115 -8.58 -20.99 1.35
CA ILE A 115 -9.84 -20.29 1.08
C ILE A 115 -9.59 -18.79 0.87
N ILE A 116 -8.77 -18.18 1.72
CA ILE A 116 -8.46 -16.74 1.69
C ILE A 116 -7.38 -16.42 0.65
N GLY A 117 -6.41 -17.32 0.50
CA GLY A 117 -5.30 -17.17 -0.44
C GLY A 117 -4.07 -16.47 0.14
N THR A 118 -3.03 -16.41 -0.66
CA THR A 118 -1.77 -15.72 -0.37
C THR A 118 -1.88 -14.21 -0.62
N LYS A 119 -0.83 -13.44 -0.25
CA LYS A 119 -0.74 -12.00 -0.58
C LYS A 119 -0.87 -11.76 -2.09
N ALA A 120 -0.31 -12.63 -2.94
CA ALA A 120 -0.39 -12.53 -4.40
C ALA A 120 -1.82 -12.72 -4.92
N ASP A 121 -2.58 -13.66 -4.35
CA ASP A 121 -3.99 -13.87 -4.73
C ASP A 121 -4.85 -12.66 -4.33
N ARG A 122 -4.55 -12.04 -3.18
CA ARG A 122 -5.25 -10.85 -2.68
C ARG A 122 -5.00 -9.61 -3.53
N ALA A 123 -3.78 -9.42 -4.01
CA ALA A 123 -3.42 -8.30 -4.88
C ALA A 123 -4.20 -8.32 -6.21
N GLY A 124 -4.55 -9.51 -6.72
CA GLY A 124 -5.37 -9.67 -7.93
C GLY A 124 -6.88 -9.52 -7.71
N GLU A 125 -7.36 -9.19 -6.50
CA GLU A 125 -8.79 -9.15 -6.14
C GLU A 125 -9.56 -10.46 -6.38
N ASN A 126 -8.89 -11.55 -6.70
CA ASN A 126 -9.51 -12.83 -6.99
C ASN A 126 -9.63 -13.69 -5.73
N PHE A 127 -10.63 -14.55 -5.70
CA PHE A 127 -10.69 -15.64 -4.75
C PHE A 127 -9.73 -16.75 -5.16
N THR A 128 -9.35 -17.60 -4.20
CA THR A 128 -8.53 -18.77 -4.50
C THR A 128 -9.18 -19.65 -5.55
N LYS A 129 -8.37 -20.46 -6.22
CA LYS A 129 -8.87 -21.42 -7.21
C LYS A 129 -9.90 -22.38 -6.59
N LEU A 130 -9.70 -22.80 -5.33
CA LEU A 130 -10.67 -23.63 -4.63
C LEU A 130 -12.07 -22.99 -4.63
N VAL A 131 -12.14 -21.71 -4.26
CA VAL A 131 -13.41 -20.99 -4.19
C VAL A 131 -14.00 -20.81 -5.59
N THR A 132 -13.18 -20.49 -6.60
CA THR A 132 -13.67 -20.28 -7.98
C THR A 132 -14.13 -21.58 -8.67
N ASP A 133 -13.63 -22.73 -8.25
CA ASP A 133 -14.05 -24.04 -8.75
C ASP A 133 -15.41 -24.51 -8.18
N MET A 134 -15.95 -23.80 -7.17
CA MET A 134 -17.29 -24.06 -6.61
C MET A 134 -18.38 -23.30 -7.38
N ASP A 135 -19.62 -23.80 -7.29
CA ASP A 135 -20.80 -23.02 -7.69
C ASP A 135 -21.05 -21.83 -6.73
N ALA A 136 -21.81 -20.84 -7.18
CA ALA A 136 -22.01 -19.59 -6.41
C ALA A 136 -22.67 -19.82 -5.04
N ALA A 137 -23.64 -20.75 -4.94
CA ALA A 137 -24.29 -21.04 -3.67
C ALA A 137 -23.33 -21.71 -2.69
N SER A 138 -22.51 -22.65 -3.17
CA SER A 138 -21.48 -23.30 -2.38
C SER A 138 -20.39 -22.32 -1.90
N GLN A 139 -20.03 -21.32 -2.72
CA GLN A 139 -19.09 -20.27 -2.32
C GLN A 139 -19.63 -19.49 -1.10
N GLU A 140 -20.87 -19.03 -1.16
CA GLU A 140 -21.53 -18.32 -0.08
C GLU A 140 -21.57 -19.15 1.20
N ASP A 141 -22.08 -20.37 1.07
CA ASP A 141 -22.19 -21.33 2.18
C ASP A 141 -20.86 -21.59 2.89
N VAL A 142 -19.74 -21.69 2.15
CA VAL A 142 -18.40 -21.90 2.71
C VAL A 142 -17.94 -20.68 3.51
N PHE A 143 -18.13 -19.46 3.00
CA PHE A 143 -17.78 -18.26 3.75
C PHE A 143 -18.67 -18.06 4.98
N VAL A 144 -19.98 -18.32 4.88
CA VAL A 144 -20.89 -18.28 6.03
C VAL A 144 -20.47 -19.31 7.07
N LYS A 145 -20.12 -20.53 6.63
CA LYS A 145 -19.65 -21.60 7.53
C LYS A 145 -18.37 -21.22 8.28
N LEU A 146 -17.43 -20.55 7.63
CA LEU A 146 -16.23 -20.02 8.31
C LEU A 146 -16.61 -19.03 9.42
N CYS A 147 -17.52 -18.09 9.16
CA CYS A 147 -17.97 -17.13 10.17
C CYS A 147 -18.69 -17.82 11.36
N VAL A 148 -19.45 -18.89 11.08
CA VAL A 148 -20.18 -19.65 12.14
C VAL A 148 -19.23 -20.48 12.99
N ASP A 149 -18.26 -21.17 12.38
CA ASP A 149 -17.36 -22.08 13.09
C ASP A 149 -16.14 -21.35 13.72
N PHE A 150 -15.82 -20.15 13.24
CA PHE A 150 -14.74 -19.30 13.76
C PHE A 150 -15.24 -17.86 14.00
N PRO A 151 -16.22 -17.67 14.91
CA PRO A 151 -16.87 -16.38 15.13
C PRO A 151 -15.93 -15.29 15.66
N GLU A 152 -14.79 -15.67 16.22
CA GLU A 152 -13.77 -14.77 16.74
C GLU A 152 -12.78 -14.25 15.68
N ASN A 153 -12.80 -14.81 14.45
CA ASN A 153 -11.86 -14.39 13.40
C ASN A 153 -12.46 -13.31 12.49
N PRO A 154 -12.07 -12.03 12.61
CA PRO A 154 -12.63 -10.94 11.84
C PRO A 154 -12.34 -11.06 10.34
N HIS A 155 -11.24 -11.72 9.96
CA HIS A 155 -10.87 -11.86 8.55
C HIS A 155 -11.84 -12.75 7.78
N PHE A 156 -12.49 -13.74 8.40
CA PHE A 156 -13.51 -14.55 7.73
C PHE A 156 -14.75 -13.71 7.38
N TYR A 157 -15.17 -12.83 8.29
CA TYR A 157 -16.25 -11.87 8.01
C TYR A 157 -15.87 -10.88 6.89
N SER A 158 -14.64 -10.41 6.87
CA SER A 158 -14.17 -9.51 5.82
C SER A 158 -14.14 -10.18 4.45
N HIS A 159 -13.81 -11.48 4.37
CA HIS A 159 -13.87 -12.23 3.12
C HIS A 159 -15.29 -12.53 2.66
N LEU A 160 -16.22 -12.76 3.58
CA LEU A 160 -17.66 -12.82 3.27
C LEU A 160 -18.17 -11.47 2.76
N ALA A 161 -17.73 -10.36 3.34
CA ALA A 161 -18.03 -9.02 2.84
C ALA A 161 -17.50 -8.82 1.40
N ARG A 162 -16.25 -9.23 1.12
CA ARG A 162 -15.70 -9.24 -0.25
C ARG A 162 -16.55 -10.04 -1.22
N TYR A 163 -16.99 -11.24 -0.81
CA TYR A 163 -17.85 -12.09 -1.63
C TYR A 163 -19.15 -11.38 -2.00
N TYR A 164 -19.87 -10.84 -1.02
CA TYR A 164 -21.10 -10.07 -1.27
C TYR A 164 -20.86 -8.82 -2.13
N SER A 165 -19.78 -8.11 -1.88
CA SER A 165 -19.40 -6.93 -2.67
C SER A 165 -19.16 -7.28 -4.15
N LYS A 166 -18.47 -8.40 -4.44
CA LYS A 166 -18.24 -8.90 -5.80
C LYS A 166 -19.54 -9.30 -6.50
N ASN A 167 -20.48 -9.87 -5.75
CA ASN A 167 -21.80 -10.27 -6.26
C ASN A 167 -22.84 -9.14 -6.21
N LYS A 168 -22.42 -7.88 -5.98
CA LYS A 168 -23.26 -6.68 -5.95
C LYS A 168 -24.32 -6.66 -4.84
N ALA A 169 -24.22 -7.52 -3.84
CA ALA A 169 -25.05 -7.50 -2.64
C ALA A 169 -24.46 -6.54 -1.59
N PHE A 170 -24.40 -5.24 -1.93
CA PHE A 170 -23.62 -4.25 -1.21
C PHE A 170 -24.05 -4.03 0.24
N ASP A 171 -25.35 -4.13 0.56
CA ASP A 171 -25.83 -3.94 1.92
C ASP A 171 -25.36 -5.09 2.84
N ASN A 172 -25.37 -6.34 2.34
CA ASN A 172 -24.77 -7.45 3.06
C ASN A 172 -23.25 -7.27 3.17
N ALA A 173 -22.58 -6.82 2.10
CA ALA A 173 -21.14 -6.57 2.12
C ALA A 173 -20.74 -5.57 3.23
N ILE A 174 -21.44 -4.45 3.33
CA ILE A 174 -21.20 -3.43 4.35
C ILE A 174 -21.49 -4.01 5.75
N LYS A 175 -22.62 -4.71 5.92
CA LYS A 175 -22.98 -5.35 7.19
C LYS A 175 -21.88 -6.29 7.71
N TYR A 176 -21.36 -7.16 6.86
CA TYR A 176 -20.32 -8.10 7.28
C TYR A 176 -18.95 -7.45 7.45
N ALA A 177 -18.66 -6.35 6.74
CA ALA A 177 -17.48 -5.54 7.00
C ALA A 177 -17.57 -4.81 8.36
N ASP A 178 -18.75 -4.33 8.75
CA ASP A 178 -18.99 -3.76 10.07
C ASP A 178 -18.78 -4.79 11.18
N LEU A 179 -19.35 -5.99 11.02
CA LEU A 179 -19.16 -7.09 11.98
C LEU A 179 -17.68 -7.49 12.11
N ALA A 180 -16.92 -7.50 11.01
CA ALA A 180 -15.49 -7.76 11.06
C ALA A 180 -14.73 -6.75 11.93
N LEU A 181 -15.07 -5.47 11.82
CA LEU A 181 -14.48 -4.41 12.65
C LEU A 181 -14.93 -4.48 14.10
N GLU A 182 -16.18 -4.88 14.37
CA GLU A 182 -16.71 -5.05 15.74
C GLU A 182 -16.01 -6.21 16.48
N ILE A 183 -15.68 -7.30 15.77
CA ILE A 183 -15.02 -8.48 16.34
C ILE A 183 -13.51 -8.22 16.52
N SER A 184 -12.92 -7.36 15.70
CA SER A 184 -11.49 -7.09 15.78
C SER A 184 -11.17 -6.29 17.05
N GLU A 185 -10.33 -6.86 17.92
CA GLU A 185 -9.82 -6.17 19.11
C GLU A 185 -8.77 -5.11 18.75
N GLU A 186 -8.06 -5.32 17.64
CA GLU A 186 -7.02 -4.43 17.14
C GLU A 186 -7.49 -3.65 15.92
N LYS A 187 -6.93 -2.47 15.74
CA LYS A 187 -7.19 -1.62 14.57
C LYS A 187 -6.43 -2.17 13.37
N ASP A 188 -7.14 -2.89 12.51
CA ASP A 188 -6.58 -3.57 11.34
C ASP A 188 -6.85 -2.78 10.06
N SER A 189 -5.76 -2.35 9.40
CA SER A 189 -5.78 -1.62 8.12
C SER A 189 -6.59 -2.35 7.04
N MET A 190 -6.44 -3.68 6.94
CA MET A 190 -7.10 -4.46 5.90
C MET A 190 -8.63 -4.50 6.08
N LEU A 191 -9.14 -4.55 7.32
CA LEU A 191 -10.56 -4.55 7.59
C LEU A 191 -11.20 -3.21 7.18
N TYR A 192 -10.56 -2.09 7.51
CA TYR A 192 -10.99 -0.76 7.06
C TYR A 192 -10.91 -0.63 5.53
N HIS A 193 -9.85 -1.13 4.91
CA HIS A 193 -9.73 -1.15 3.46
C HIS A 193 -10.87 -1.93 2.80
N ILE A 194 -11.20 -3.12 3.27
CA ILE A 194 -12.30 -3.93 2.72
C ILE A 194 -13.64 -3.21 2.87
N LYS A 195 -13.90 -2.57 4.01
CA LYS A 195 -15.11 -1.76 4.20
C LYS A 195 -15.16 -0.58 3.22
N ALA A 196 -14.06 0.16 3.06
CA ALA A 196 -13.97 1.23 2.07
C ALA A 196 -14.24 0.73 0.64
N MET A 197 -13.68 -0.44 0.29
CA MET A 197 -13.90 -1.08 -1.01
C MET A 197 -15.36 -1.51 -1.23
N CYS A 198 -16.11 -1.88 -0.19
CA CYS A 198 -17.54 -2.18 -0.32
C CYS A 198 -18.32 -0.93 -0.73
N TYR A 199 -18.03 0.22 -0.13
CA TYR A 199 -18.62 1.50 -0.53
C TYR A 199 -18.18 1.92 -1.94
N TYR A 200 -16.89 1.85 -2.24
CA TYR A 200 -16.36 2.21 -3.56
C TYR A 200 -16.97 1.36 -4.68
N ARG A 201 -17.10 0.05 -4.50
CA ARG A 201 -17.73 -0.82 -5.50
C ARG A 201 -19.22 -0.51 -5.68
N LYS A 202 -19.93 -0.11 -4.63
CA LYS A 202 -21.32 0.38 -4.74
C LYS A 202 -21.36 1.67 -5.57
N ILE A 203 -20.49 2.64 -5.30
CA ILE A 203 -20.32 3.87 -6.10
C ILE A 203 -20.03 3.51 -7.56
N LYS A 204 -19.01 2.68 -7.79
CA LYS A 204 -18.63 2.25 -9.14
C LYS A 204 -19.76 1.56 -9.89
N SER A 205 -20.55 0.72 -9.22
CA SER A 205 -21.71 0.05 -9.84
C SER A 205 -22.76 1.05 -10.31
N ILE A 206 -22.98 2.15 -9.58
CA ILE A 206 -23.89 3.24 -9.97
C ILE A 206 -23.32 3.96 -11.21
N ILE A 207 -22.05 4.32 -11.18
CA ILE A 207 -21.35 5.02 -12.27
C ILE A 207 -21.32 4.15 -13.56
N ASP A 208 -21.00 2.86 -13.43
CA ASP A 208 -20.97 1.93 -14.56
C ASP A 208 -22.37 1.74 -15.18
N ALA A 209 -23.42 1.77 -14.37
CA ALA A 209 -24.81 1.72 -14.87
C ALA A 209 -25.19 2.98 -15.67
N PHE A 210 -24.64 4.13 -15.34
CA PHE A 210 -24.78 5.38 -16.09
C PHE A 210 -24.03 5.30 -17.44
N ASN A 211 -22.76 4.91 -17.43
CA ASN A 211 -21.92 4.87 -18.63
C ASN A 211 -22.42 3.89 -19.71
N GLY A 212 -23.24 2.91 -19.34
CA GLY A 212 -23.86 1.94 -20.25
C GLY A 212 -25.19 2.40 -20.90
N LYS A 213 -25.71 3.60 -20.57
CA LYS A 213 -27.03 4.05 -21.04
C LYS A 213 -27.00 5.49 -21.55
N LYS A 214 -27.66 5.76 -22.69
CA LYS A 214 -28.12 7.12 -22.98
C LYS A 214 -29.01 7.56 -21.83
N ILE A 215 -28.73 8.74 -21.24
CA ILE A 215 -29.46 9.30 -20.09
C ILE A 215 -30.97 9.18 -20.31
N LYS A 216 -31.63 8.18 -19.68
CA LYS A 216 -33.06 7.95 -19.85
C LYS A 216 -33.90 8.69 -18.79
N ASN A 217 -33.32 8.95 -17.61
CA ASN A 217 -34.01 9.68 -16.55
C ASN A 217 -33.00 10.51 -15.75
N LYS A 218 -33.03 11.83 -15.97
CA LYS A 218 -32.11 12.78 -15.34
C LYS A 218 -32.36 12.90 -13.83
N GLU A 219 -33.57 12.67 -13.36
CA GLU A 219 -33.93 12.73 -11.93
C GLU A 219 -33.28 11.57 -11.17
N VAL A 220 -33.36 10.36 -11.70
CA VAL A 220 -32.73 9.16 -11.10
C VAL A 220 -31.20 9.32 -11.00
N GLU A 221 -30.57 9.88 -12.03
CA GLU A 221 -29.12 10.09 -11.98
C GLU A 221 -28.74 11.20 -10.98
N GLN A 222 -29.63 12.19 -10.81
CA GLN A 222 -29.43 13.21 -9.79
C GLN A 222 -29.56 12.63 -8.35
N GLU A 223 -30.55 11.78 -8.11
CA GLU A 223 -30.73 11.07 -6.83
C GLU A 223 -29.54 10.14 -6.54
N ASN A 224 -29.05 9.42 -7.55
CA ASN A 224 -27.86 8.59 -7.45
C ASN A 224 -26.61 9.41 -7.09
N LEU A 225 -26.44 10.56 -7.74
CA LEU A 225 -25.33 11.47 -7.43
C LEU A 225 -25.43 11.99 -5.99
N ASP A 226 -26.61 12.41 -5.56
CA ASP A 226 -26.84 12.91 -4.20
C ASP A 226 -26.59 11.80 -3.14
N LEU A 227 -26.99 10.55 -3.41
CA LEU A 227 -26.66 9.39 -2.57
C LEU A 227 -25.13 9.17 -2.47
N ILE A 228 -24.42 9.26 -3.61
CA ILE A 228 -22.96 9.13 -3.62
C ILE A 228 -22.35 10.24 -2.76
N LEU A 229 -22.70 11.50 -3.01
CA LEU A 229 -22.04 12.65 -2.39
C LEU A 229 -22.34 12.79 -0.89
N GLN A 230 -23.59 12.53 -0.49
CA GLN A 230 -24.02 12.75 0.91
C GLN A 230 -23.71 11.56 1.81
N ARG A 231 -23.58 10.35 1.27
CA ARG A 231 -23.46 9.14 2.08
C ARG A 231 -22.28 8.24 1.69
N LEU A 232 -22.20 7.79 0.43
CA LEU A 232 -21.26 6.73 0.08
C LEU A 232 -19.81 7.22 0.01
N LEU A 233 -19.57 8.38 -0.60
CA LEU A 233 -18.24 8.95 -0.77
C LEU A 233 -17.57 9.33 0.57
N PRO A 234 -18.28 10.03 1.51
CA PRO A 234 -17.69 10.32 2.82
C PRO A 234 -17.30 9.06 3.59
N LEU A 235 -18.21 8.06 3.66
CA LEU A 235 -17.94 6.80 4.36
C LEU A 235 -16.79 6.00 3.72
N ALA A 236 -16.71 5.96 2.40
CA ALA A 236 -15.60 5.31 1.71
C ALA A 236 -14.26 6.01 2.02
N SER A 237 -14.23 7.35 1.91
CA SER A 237 -13.01 8.15 2.14
C SER A 237 -12.51 8.04 3.57
N GLU A 238 -13.40 8.10 4.56
CA GLU A 238 -13.08 7.93 5.97
C GLU A 238 -12.46 6.55 6.25
N ASN A 239 -13.06 5.47 5.72
CA ASN A 239 -12.53 4.13 5.93
C ASN A 239 -11.19 3.91 5.19
N PHE A 240 -10.97 4.52 4.02
CA PHE A 240 -9.65 4.53 3.37
C PHE A 240 -8.62 5.30 4.21
N GLU A 241 -9.00 6.38 4.87
CA GLU A 241 -8.13 7.13 5.77
C GLU A 241 -7.74 6.29 6.99
N TYR A 242 -8.70 5.63 7.66
CA TYR A 242 -8.40 4.69 8.75
C TYR A 242 -7.48 3.54 8.27
N ALA A 243 -7.72 3.00 7.08
CA ALA A 243 -6.84 1.98 6.53
C ALA A 243 -5.39 2.48 6.40
N ARG A 244 -5.18 3.73 5.94
CA ARG A 244 -3.84 4.34 5.88
C ARG A 244 -3.24 4.62 7.27
N CYS A 245 -4.06 5.06 8.23
CA CYS A 245 -3.59 5.34 9.59
C CYS A 245 -3.08 4.09 10.32
N TYR A 246 -3.64 2.92 10.03
CA TYR A 246 -3.28 1.64 10.69
C TYR A 246 -2.45 0.72 9.82
N GLN A 247 -1.95 1.21 8.69
CA GLN A 247 -1.18 0.41 7.73
C GLN A 247 0.23 0.10 8.23
N HIS A 248 0.68 -1.14 8.01
CA HIS A 248 2.06 -1.56 8.10
C HIS A 248 2.76 -1.45 6.73
N ASP A 249 4.09 -1.32 6.71
CA ASP A 249 4.92 -0.82 5.59
C ASP A 249 4.77 -1.46 4.20
N ASP A 250 4.19 -2.66 4.06
CA ASP A 250 4.30 -3.45 2.82
C ASP A 250 3.17 -3.27 1.79
N GLU A 251 2.08 -2.55 2.08
CA GLU A 251 0.86 -2.56 1.25
C GLU A 251 0.31 -1.15 0.90
N LYS A 252 1.20 -0.19 0.67
CA LYS A 252 0.85 1.24 0.49
C LYS A 252 -0.12 1.51 -0.66
N GLU A 253 0.09 0.88 -1.81
CA GLU A 253 -0.75 1.10 -2.99
C GLU A 253 -2.20 0.69 -2.78
N VAL A 254 -2.40 -0.39 -2.04
CA VAL A 254 -3.73 -0.98 -1.79
C VAL A 254 -4.68 0.01 -1.10
N THR A 255 -4.16 0.87 -0.23
CA THR A 255 -4.98 1.83 0.52
C THR A 255 -5.12 3.20 -0.17
N TYR A 256 -4.21 3.55 -1.08
CA TYR A 256 -4.21 4.84 -1.80
C TYR A 256 -4.90 4.78 -3.15
N LEU A 257 -4.50 3.86 -4.04
CA LEU A 257 -4.93 3.85 -5.43
C LEU A 257 -6.46 3.73 -5.61
N PRO A 258 -7.17 2.84 -4.88
CA PRO A 258 -8.62 2.77 -5.02
C PRO A 258 -9.35 4.05 -4.60
N ASN A 259 -8.85 4.75 -3.58
CA ASN A 259 -9.40 6.03 -3.14
C ASN A 259 -9.23 7.11 -4.22
N ILE A 260 -8.03 7.18 -4.82
CA ILE A 260 -7.74 8.11 -5.92
C ILE A 260 -8.66 7.84 -7.12
N TYR A 261 -8.76 6.58 -7.56
CA TYR A 261 -9.70 6.21 -8.65
C TYR A 261 -11.16 6.54 -8.31
N MET A 262 -11.56 6.34 -7.05
CA MET A 262 -12.92 6.70 -6.61
C MET A 262 -13.18 8.20 -6.77
N LEU A 263 -12.26 9.06 -6.32
CA LEU A 263 -12.40 10.51 -6.42
C LEU A 263 -12.48 10.97 -7.88
N ILE A 264 -11.61 10.42 -8.75
CA ILE A 264 -11.61 10.71 -10.19
C ILE A 264 -12.94 10.27 -10.84
N ASN A 265 -13.39 9.06 -10.57
CA ASN A 265 -14.63 8.53 -11.13
C ASN A 265 -15.86 9.33 -10.67
N VAL A 266 -15.91 9.73 -9.41
CA VAL A 266 -16.99 10.57 -8.87
C VAL A 266 -16.95 11.97 -9.49
N PHE A 267 -15.75 12.55 -9.67
CA PHE A 267 -15.58 13.83 -10.36
C PHE A 267 -16.15 13.77 -11.79
N ASP A 268 -15.75 12.79 -12.58
CA ASP A 268 -16.20 12.64 -13.96
C ASP A 268 -17.73 12.41 -14.04
N TYR A 269 -18.24 11.52 -13.19
CA TYR A 269 -19.68 11.25 -13.13
C TYR A 269 -20.51 12.47 -12.73
N ALA A 270 -20.06 13.21 -11.71
CA ALA A 270 -20.76 14.40 -11.23
C ALA A 270 -20.82 15.51 -12.28
N ILE A 271 -19.72 15.70 -13.04
CA ILE A 271 -19.65 16.66 -14.16
C ILE A 271 -20.65 16.27 -15.24
N ASP A 272 -20.67 15.00 -15.63
CA ASP A 272 -21.57 14.49 -16.68
C ASP A 272 -23.05 14.61 -16.27
N VAL A 273 -23.42 14.18 -15.06
CA VAL A 273 -24.80 14.26 -14.54
C VAL A 273 -25.29 15.71 -14.45
N ARG A 274 -24.45 16.61 -13.99
CA ARG A 274 -24.77 18.05 -13.88
C ARG A 274 -24.71 18.78 -15.22
N GLY A 275 -24.21 18.15 -16.28
CA GLY A 275 -24.02 18.77 -17.60
C GLY A 275 -22.99 19.91 -17.58
N LEU A 276 -21.97 19.80 -16.72
CA LEU A 276 -20.94 20.83 -16.59
C LEU A 276 -19.80 20.58 -17.57
N GLN A 277 -19.09 21.62 -17.92
CA GLN A 277 -17.87 21.53 -18.72
C GLN A 277 -16.66 21.43 -17.79
N LYS A 278 -15.91 20.31 -17.86
CA LYS A 278 -14.70 20.07 -17.04
C LYS A 278 -13.76 21.28 -17.04
N LYS A 279 -13.49 21.83 -18.21
CA LYS A 279 -12.65 22.98 -18.42
C LYS A 279 -13.09 24.20 -17.60
N LYS A 280 -14.39 24.49 -17.59
CA LYS A 280 -14.97 25.58 -16.81
C LYS A 280 -14.88 25.29 -15.31
N VAL A 281 -15.21 24.06 -14.90
CA VAL A 281 -15.16 23.64 -13.49
C VAL A 281 -13.74 23.79 -12.92
N LEU A 282 -12.73 23.30 -13.64
CA LEU A 282 -11.34 23.39 -13.20
C LEU A 282 -10.80 24.82 -13.26
N GLY A 283 -11.12 25.56 -14.33
CA GLY A 283 -10.66 26.94 -14.51
C GLY A 283 -11.23 27.92 -13.48
N GLU A 284 -12.50 27.76 -13.10
CA GLU A 284 -13.17 28.56 -12.08
C GLU A 284 -13.02 27.99 -10.66
N ALA A 285 -12.35 26.85 -10.51
CA ALA A 285 -12.15 26.13 -9.26
C ALA A 285 -13.49 25.86 -8.50
N ILE A 286 -14.51 25.41 -9.25
CA ILE A 286 -15.85 25.20 -8.67
C ILE A 286 -15.82 24.06 -7.66
N THR A 287 -16.11 24.38 -6.42
CA THR A 287 -16.27 23.39 -5.34
C THR A 287 -17.66 22.72 -5.40
N PRO A 288 -17.80 21.44 -4.94
CA PRO A 288 -16.74 20.59 -4.38
C PRO A 288 -15.86 19.88 -5.40
N TYR A 289 -16.13 19.99 -6.71
CA TYR A 289 -15.52 19.18 -7.77
C TYR A 289 -14.00 19.31 -7.81
N CYS A 290 -13.48 20.53 -7.77
CA CYS A 290 -12.04 20.77 -7.79
C CYS A 290 -11.36 20.25 -6.54
N ARG A 291 -12.06 20.21 -5.40
CA ARG A 291 -11.53 19.63 -4.17
C ARG A 291 -11.24 18.12 -4.33
N TRP A 292 -12.09 17.38 -5.01
CA TRP A 292 -11.83 15.93 -5.23
C TRP A 292 -10.58 15.69 -6.08
N ILE A 293 -10.33 16.54 -7.06
CA ILE A 293 -9.08 16.47 -7.85
C ILE A 293 -7.88 16.89 -6.99
N ASP A 294 -8.01 17.91 -6.17
CA ASP A 294 -6.99 18.33 -5.22
C ASP A 294 -6.67 17.23 -4.20
N ASP A 295 -7.69 16.58 -3.65
CA ASP A 295 -7.54 15.44 -2.73
C ASP A 295 -6.92 14.22 -3.42
N ALA A 296 -7.31 13.90 -4.67
CA ALA A 296 -6.69 12.84 -5.45
C ALA A 296 -5.21 13.11 -5.71
N GLN A 297 -4.84 14.36 -6.04
CA GLN A 297 -3.44 14.74 -6.22
C GLN A 297 -2.65 14.66 -4.91
N ASN A 298 -3.26 15.09 -3.79
CA ASN A 298 -2.63 14.97 -2.47
C ASN A 298 -2.31 13.51 -2.13
N LEU A 299 -3.24 12.60 -2.43
CA LEU A 299 -3.04 11.17 -2.20
C LEU A 299 -1.96 10.59 -3.13
N LEU A 300 -1.89 11.00 -4.41
CA LEU A 300 -0.82 10.62 -5.32
C LEU A 300 0.54 11.13 -4.83
N ASP A 301 0.63 12.38 -4.40
CA ASP A 301 1.87 12.96 -3.89
C ASP A 301 2.31 12.26 -2.60
N ALA A 302 1.36 11.94 -1.69
CA ALA A 302 1.64 11.18 -0.48
C ALA A 302 2.15 9.76 -0.80
N LEU A 303 1.51 9.05 -1.73
CA LEU A 303 1.93 7.73 -2.17
C LEU A 303 3.31 7.78 -2.84
N LYS A 304 3.54 8.76 -3.72
CA LYS A 304 4.85 8.98 -4.38
C LYS A 304 5.96 9.18 -3.36
N ASN A 305 5.70 9.97 -2.32
CA ASN A 305 6.65 10.21 -1.25
C ASN A 305 6.91 8.97 -0.38
N ALA A 306 5.97 8.04 -0.35
CA ALA A 306 6.08 6.79 0.37
C ALA A 306 6.84 5.70 -0.41
N TYR A 307 7.03 5.85 -1.73
CA TYR A 307 7.82 4.91 -2.52
C TYR A 307 9.31 5.03 -2.21
N VAL A 308 9.89 3.90 -2.19
CA VAL A 308 11.24 3.58 -1.81
C VAL A 308 12.13 3.37 -3.03
N SER A 309 11.57 2.78 -4.07
CA SER A 309 12.21 2.46 -5.34
C SER A 309 11.45 3.14 -6.48
N ASP A 310 11.59 2.64 -7.68
CA ASP A 310 10.87 3.15 -8.84
C ASP A 310 9.34 3.04 -8.65
N GLU A 311 8.61 4.01 -9.20
CA GLU A 311 7.14 4.05 -9.19
C GLU A 311 6.59 2.75 -9.81
N SER A 312 5.53 2.19 -9.22
CA SER A 312 4.90 1.00 -9.77
C SER A 312 4.14 1.31 -11.06
N GLU A 313 3.91 0.27 -11.88
CA GLU A 313 3.06 0.39 -13.06
C GLU A 313 1.64 0.86 -12.67
N GLN A 314 1.11 0.40 -11.54
CA GLN A 314 -0.23 0.76 -11.07
C GLN A 314 -0.30 2.24 -10.65
N TYR A 315 0.72 2.76 -9.98
CA TYR A 315 0.83 4.18 -9.69
C TYR A 315 0.81 5.01 -10.98
N THR A 316 1.67 4.67 -11.95
CA THR A 316 1.78 5.37 -13.23
C THR A 316 0.46 5.38 -13.99
N LEU A 317 -0.26 4.25 -14.01
CA LEU A 317 -1.60 4.17 -14.63
C LEU A 317 -2.62 5.03 -13.90
N CYS A 318 -2.60 5.08 -12.58
CA CYS A 318 -3.48 5.91 -11.78
C CYS A 318 -3.21 7.41 -12.01
N GLU A 319 -1.95 7.81 -12.01
CA GLU A 319 -1.55 9.19 -12.32
C GLU A 319 -1.99 9.58 -13.73
N ALA A 320 -1.76 8.73 -14.73
CA ALA A 320 -2.20 8.96 -16.11
C ALA A 320 -3.72 9.13 -16.20
N SER A 321 -4.49 8.27 -15.53
CA SER A 321 -5.96 8.36 -15.49
C SER A 321 -6.45 9.70 -14.92
N MET A 322 -5.80 10.18 -13.85
CA MET A 322 -6.14 11.48 -13.27
C MET A 322 -5.89 12.62 -14.27
N TRP A 323 -4.72 12.62 -14.94
CA TRP A 323 -4.38 13.67 -15.90
C TRP A 323 -5.20 13.60 -17.19
N GLU A 324 -5.62 12.42 -17.64
CA GLU A 324 -6.58 12.25 -18.73
C GLU A 324 -7.94 12.89 -18.40
N SER A 325 -8.37 12.78 -17.15
CA SER A 325 -9.61 13.41 -16.69
C SER A 325 -9.52 14.94 -16.75
N ILE A 326 -8.36 15.53 -16.46
CA ILE A 326 -8.20 17.01 -16.39
C ILE A 326 -8.02 17.68 -17.74
N LYS A 327 -7.44 17.05 -18.74
CA LYS A 327 -7.14 17.54 -20.11
C LYS A 327 -6.75 19.03 -20.24
N ASP A 328 -5.66 19.33 -21.01
CA ASP A 328 -5.17 20.67 -21.38
C ASP A 328 -4.76 21.64 -20.25
N PHE A 329 -3.57 21.40 -19.67
CA PHE A 329 -2.99 22.24 -18.62
C PHE A 329 -2.77 23.70 -19.05
N SER A 330 -2.53 23.98 -20.34
CA SER A 330 -2.30 25.36 -20.82
C SER A 330 -3.52 26.21 -20.60
N GLU A 331 -4.69 25.65 -20.89
CA GLU A 331 -5.94 26.36 -20.75
C GLU A 331 -6.38 26.46 -19.28
N VAL A 332 -6.20 25.37 -18.50
CA VAL A 332 -6.45 25.40 -17.05
C VAL A 332 -5.58 26.48 -16.38
N ILE A 333 -4.30 26.59 -16.74
CA ILE A 333 -3.42 27.68 -16.26
C ILE A 333 -3.95 29.05 -16.64
N SER A 334 -4.40 29.22 -17.88
CA SER A 334 -4.96 30.52 -18.36
C SER A 334 -6.20 30.90 -17.55
N LEU A 335 -7.13 29.98 -17.35
CA LEU A 335 -8.35 30.22 -16.61
C LEU A 335 -8.09 30.49 -15.12
N LEU A 336 -7.23 29.69 -14.47
CA LEU A 336 -6.86 29.89 -13.05
C LEU A 336 -6.15 31.24 -12.84
N ASN A 337 -5.29 31.66 -13.77
CA ASN A 337 -4.69 32.99 -13.74
C ASN A 337 -5.76 34.10 -13.84
N SER A 338 -6.71 33.96 -14.78
CA SER A 338 -7.82 34.92 -14.91
C SER A 338 -8.65 35.03 -13.62
N GLN A 339 -8.87 33.94 -12.92
CA GLN A 339 -9.58 33.96 -11.63
C GLN A 339 -8.78 34.71 -10.55
N ILE A 340 -7.49 34.47 -10.46
CA ILE A 340 -6.60 35.19 -9.53
C ILE A 340 -6.61 36.69 -9.85
N ASP A 341 -6.54 37.07 -11.11
CA ASP A 341 -6.52 38.47 -11.58
C ASP A 341 -7.87 39.17 -11.32
N LYS A 342 -8.98 38.44 -11.33
CA LYS A 342 -10.31 38.92 -10.93
C LYS A 342 -10.53 39.01 -9.42
N GLY A 343 -9.53 38.70 -8.61
CA GLY A 343 -9.60 38.76 -7.16
C GLY A 343 -10.17 37.49 -6.47
N GLN A 344 -10.52 36.47 -7.23
CA GLN A 344 -10.93 35.15 -6.68
C GLN A 344 -9.70 34.32 -6.27
N ASN A 345 -8.88 34.90 -5.45
CA ASN A 345 -7.55 34.38 -5.09
C ASN A 345 -7.65 33.50 -3.84
N ILE A 346 -8.46 32.46 -3.92
CA ILE A 346 -8.65 31.49 -2.82
C ILE A 346 -7.54 30.44 -2.80
N SER A 347 -7.33 29.84 -1.64
CA SER A 347 -6.27 28.85 -1.39
C SER A 347 -6.30 27.68 -2.38
N LEU A 348 -7.48 27.17 -2.72
CA LEU A 348 -7.67 26.08 -3.69
C LEU A 348 -7.19 26.48 -5.10
N VAL A 349 -7.59 27.66 -5.59
CA VAL A 349 -7.19 28.17 -6.92
C VAL A 349 -5.66 28.24 -7.04
N ARG A 350 -5.01 28.76 -5.98
CA ARG A 350 -3.55 28.87 -5.94
C ARG A 350 -2.87 27.49 -5.97
N ARG A 351 -3.37 26.50 -5.19
CA ARG A 351 -2.84 25.12 -5.20
C ARG A 351 -2.99 24.48 -6.59
N LEU A 352 -4.18 24.56 -7.18
CA LEU A 352 -4.45 24.00 -8.51
C LEU A 352 -3.55 24.64 -9.58
N LEU A 353 -3.37 25.97 -9.53
CA LEU A 353 -2.50 26.68 -10.46
C LEU A 353 -1.04 26.21 -10.35
N VAL A 354 -0.51 26.12 -9.11
CA VAL A 354 0.86 25.66 -8.88
C VAL A 354 1.04 24.23 -9.40
N ARG A 355 0.10 23.32 -9.12
CA ARG A 355 0.14 21.95 -9.64
C ARG A 355 0.08 21.90 -11.17
N ALA A 356 -0.79 22.69 -11.79
CA ALA A 356 -0.89 22.73 -13.24
C ALA A 356 0.43 23.20 -13.89
N TYR A 357 1.12 24.20 -13.31
CA TYR A 357 2.45 24.60 -13.77
C TYR A 357 3.50 23.51 -13.61
N ILE A 358 3.49 22.82 -12.46
CA ILE A 358 4.41 21.69 -12.20
C ILE A 358 4.24 20.59 -13.25
N LYS A 359 3.00 20.23 -13.56
CA LYS A 359 2.68 19.15 -14.51
C LYS A 359 2.92 19.56 -15.98
N LYS A 360 2.59 20.79 -16.34
CA LYS A 360 2.84 21.29 -17.71
C LYS A 360 4.30 21.24 -18.09
N ASN A 361 5.20 21.61 -17.18
CA ASN A 361 6.61 21.87 -17.48
C ASN A 361 7.55 20.76 -17.09
N ASP A 362 7.08 19.55 -16.94
CA ASP A 362 7.82 18.35 -16.59
C ASP A 362 9.15 18.66 -15.82
N LYS A 363 9.16 18.43 -14.51
CA LYS A 363 10.32 18.64 -13.61
C LYS A 363 10.65 20.10 -13.23
N TYR A 364 9.64 20.95 -13.02
CA TYR A 364 9.84 22.29 -12.41
C TYR A 364 10.80 23.22 -13.18
N LYS A 365 10.99 23.02 -14.47
CA LYS A 365 11.82 23.85 -15.33
C LYS A 365 11.15 25.18 -15.72
N ASN A 366 10.41 25.77 -14.79
CA ASN A 366 9.85 27.09 -15.00
C ASN A 366 10.96 28.13 -14.96
N GLU A 367 10.73 29.23 -15.70
CA GLU A 367 11.58 30.42 -15.58
C GLU A 367 11.57 30.95 -14.14
N ASN A 368 12.67 31.55 -13.68
CA ASN A 368 12.80 32.08 -12.32
C ASN A 368 11.66 33.05 -11.94
N LYS A 369 11.19 33.89 -12.91
CA LYS A 369 10.06 34.79 -12.69
C LYS A 369 8.76 34.03 -12.36
N THR A 370 8.50 32.92 -13.05
CA THR A 370 7.35 32.05 -12.81
C THR A 370 7.46 31.40 -11.44
N ASN A 371 8.62 30.81 -11.09
CA ASN A 371 8.84 30.21 -9.79
C ASN A 371 8.65 31.20 -8.65
N SER A 372 9.16 32.42 -8.75
CA SER A 372 8.97 33.48 -7.75
C SER A 372 7.49 33.83 -7.55
N ARG A 373 6.71 33.88 -8.65
CA ARG A 373 5.26 34.06 -8.56
C ARG A 373 4.55 32.89 -7.84
N LEU A 374 4.90 31.65 -8.19
CA LEU A 374 4.31 30.47 -7.58
C LEU A 374 4.62 30.38 -6.08
N LEU A 375 5.86 30.71 -5.68
CA LEU A 375 6.25 30.81 -4.27
C LEU A 375 5.41 31.85 -3.53
N SER A 376 5.25 33.06 -4.09
CA SER A 376 4.42 34.12 -3.49
C SER A 376 2.95 33.68 -3.31
N LEU A 377 2.38 32.93 -4.26
CA LEU A 377 1.03 32.38 -4.14
C LEU A 377 0.92 31.37 -2.99
N MET A 378 1.92 30.49 -2.84
CA MET A 378 1.93 29.53 -1.73
C MET A 378 2.19 30.20 -0.40
N GLU A 379 2.98 31.25 -0.32
CA GLU A 379 3.15 32.05 0.89
C GLU A 379 1.84 32.71 1.35
N LYS A 380 1.05 33.22 0.41
CA LYS A 380 -0.31 33.71 0.71
C LYS A 380 -1.21 32.59 1.26
N ASN A 381 -1.10 31.37 0.74
CA ASN A 381 -1.83 30.23 1.26
C ASN A 381 -1.39 29.86 2.69
N ILE A 382 -0.08 29.82 2.94
CA ILE A 382 0.49 29.52 4.26
C ILE A 382 0.05 30.58 5.29
N LEU A 383 -0.02 31.86 4.90
CA LEU A 383 -0.52 32.92 5.77
C LEU A 383 -2.03 32.83 6.04
N SER A 384 -2.81 32.42 5.06
CA SER A 384 -4.28 32.29 5.21
C SER A 384 -4.70 31.02 5.93
N ASP A 385 -3.94 29.91 5.76
CA ASP A 385 -4.16 28.62 6.39
C ASP A 385 -2.83 27.95 6.73
N PRO A 386 -2.23 28.30 7.88
CA PRO A 386 -0.94 27.79 8.29
C PRO A 386 -0.97 26.29 8.68
N ASN A 387 -2.15 25.71 8.92
CA ASN A 387 -2.28 24.30 9.29
C ASN A 387 -2.39 23.35 8.08
N GLU A 388 -2.61 23.89 6.87
CA GLU A 388 -2.70 23.09 5.66
C GLU A 388 -1.30 22.67 5.17
N VAL A 389 -0.94 21.42 5.43
CA VAL A 389 0.37 20.80 5.13
C VAL A 389 0.73 20.89 3.64
N ASN A 390 -0.27 20.74 2.75
CA ASN A 390 -0.03 20.76 1.32
C ASN A 390 0.45 22.12 0.80
N ASN A 391 0.15 23.22 1.49
CA ASN A 391 0.68 24.53 1.13
C ASN A 391 2.20 24.57 1.28
N TYR A 392 2.74 24.02 2.39
CA TYR A 392 4.18 23.96 2.62
C TYR A 392 4.88 22.99 1.66
N MET A 393 4.27 21.82 1.40
CA MET A 393 4.83 20.84 0.46
C MET A 393 4.91 21.42 -0.96
N LEU A 394 3.86 22.09 -1.43
CA LEU A 394 3.88 22.75 -2.74
C LEU A 394 4.89 23.90 -2.79
N TRP A 395 4.95 24.70 -1.72
CA TRP A 395 5.97 25.75 -1.61
C TRP A 395 7.37 25.15 -1.71
N PHE A 396 7.67 24.12 -0.92
CA PHE A 396 8.97 23.45 -0.92
C PHE A 396 9.30 22.83 -2.29
N ASN A 397 8.32 22.20 -2.93
CA ASN A 397 8.50 21.62 -4.27
C ASN A 397 8.88 22.66 -5.32
N VAL A 398 8.40 23.89 -5.21
CA VAL A 398 8.83 25.00 -6.09
C VAL A 398 10.18 25.57 -5.63
N ALA A 399 10.37 25.77 -4.33
CA ALA A 399 11.57 26.39 -3.75
C ALA A 399 12.86 25.62 -4.08
N ARG A 400 12.82 24.27 -4.05
CA ARG A 400 14.00 23.43 -4.36
C ARG A 400 14.56 23.63 -5.78
N TYR A 401 13.77 24.18 -6.71
CA TYR A 401 14.18 24.47 -8.10
C TYR A 401 14.29 25.97 -8.40
N SER A 402 14.22 26.82 -7.38
CA SER A 402 14.16 28.28 -7.53
C SER A 402 15.46 28.99 -7.14
N HIS A 403 16.59 28.30 -7.07
CA HIS A 403 17.88 28.87 -6.64
C HIS A 403 17.84 29.60 -5.29
N MET A 404 16.87 29.27 -4.44
CA MET A 404 16.83 29.77 -3.05
C MET A 404 18.01 29.20 -2.26
N ASN A 405 18.50 29.99 -1.30
CA ASN A 405 19.52 29.48 -0.39
C ASN A 405 18.91 28.50 0.64
N MET A 406 19.72 27.59 1.11
CA MET A 406 19.29 26.54 2.05
C MET A 406 18.78 27.12 3.37
N GLU A 407 19.34 28.23 3.85
CA GLU A 407 18.93 28.86 5.12
C GLU A 407 17.49 29.36 5.06
N THR A 408 17.12 30.06 3.99
CA THR A 408 15.73 30.52 3.78
C THR A 408 14.74 29.35 3.71
N VAL A 409 15.13 28.26 3.01
CA VAL A 409 14.28 27.07 2.93
C VAL A 409 14.16 26.39 4.29
N LEU A 410 15.27 26.25 5.02
CA LEU A 410 15.29 25.65 6.35
C LEU A 410 14.47 26.47 7.36
N GLU A 411 14.52 27.80 7.30
CA GLU A 411 13.69 28.66 8.13
C GLU A 411 12.20 28.39 7.93
N LYS A 412 11.75 28.31 6.67
CA LYS A 412 10.35 27.99 6.33
C LYS A 412 9.96 26.57 6.77
N MET A 413 10.85 25.60 6.60
CA MET A 413 10.64 24.24 7.06
C MET A 413 10.55 24.16 8.61
N ASN A 414 11.34 24.94 9.34
CA ASN A 414 11.23 25.02 10.79
C ASN A 414 9.92 25.68 11.25
N GLN A 415 9.40 26.69 10.53
CA GLN A 415 8.08 27.25 10.79
C GLN A 415 7.00 26.16 10.61
N TRP A 416 7.02 25.41 9.52
CA TRP A 416 6.11 24.31 9.30
C TRP A 416 6.22 23.25 10.41
N LYS A 417 7.44 22.80 10.74
CA LYS A 417 7.67 21.85 11.82
C LYS A 417 7.08 22.30 13.15
N GLY A 418 7.18 23.60 13.47
CA GLY A 418 6.61 24.18 14.69
C GLY A 418 5.08 24.13 14.75
N LEU A 419 4.41 24.18 13.59
CA LEU A 419 2.95 24.14 13.50
C LEU A 419 2.42 22.70 13.37
N ASN A 420 3.06 21.88 12.56
CA ASN A 420 2.64 20.51 12.28
C ASN A 420 3.87 19.62 11.98
N PRO A 421 4.41 18.88 12.97
CA PRO A 421 5.62 18.07 12.83
C PRO A 421 5.34 16.75 12.08
N THR A 422 4.91 16.83 10.84
CA THR A 422 4.75 15.64 9.99
C THR A 422 6.08 14.95 9.72
N LYS A 423 6.06 13.66 9.40
CA LYS A 423 7.26 12.87 9.08
C LYS A 423 8.08 13.51 7.96
N ASP A 424 7.43 14.05 6.92
CA ASP A 424 8.11 14.70 5.80
C ASP A 424 8.88 15.96 6.22
N VAL A 425 8.27 16.85 7.02
CA VAL A 425 8.97 18.06 7.46
C VAL A 425 10.12 17.74 8.40
N LEU A 426 9.95 16.77 9.29
CA LEU A 426 11.02 16.29 10.16
C LEU A 426 12.18 15.71 9.34
N PHE A 427 11.87 14.92 8.31
CA PHE A 427 12.85 14.37 7.39
C PHE A 427 13.65 15.46 6.67
N TYR A 428 12.99 16.43 6.03
CA TYR A 428 13.71 17.48 5.31
C TYR A 428 14.48 18.40 6.25
N CYS A 429 13.97 18.70 7.44
CA CYS A 429 14.76 19.41 8.47
C CYS A 429 16.00 18.60 8.86
N PHE A 430 15.86 17.29 9.13
CA PHE A 430 16.99 16.40 9.39
C PHE A 430 18.01 16.46 8.24
N VAL A 431 17.58 16.34 6.99
CA VAL A 431 18.47 16.37 5.83
C VAL A 431 19.27 17.67 5.75
N PHE A 432 18.62 18.82 5.89
CA PHE A 432 19.32 20.11 5.81
C PHE A 432 20.28 20.34 6.97
N TYR A 433 19.93 19.94 8.20
CA TYR A 433 20.87 20.01 9.32
C TYR A 433 22.02 19.00 9.16
N ALA A 434 21.78 17.83 8.60
CA ALA A 434 22.86 16.88 8.29
C ALA A 434 23.82 17.45 7.23
N ILE A 435 23.29 18.11 6.18
CA ILE A 435 24.11 18.79 5.17
C ILE A 435 24.94 19.94 5.80
N LYS A 436 24.35 20.72 6.71
CA LYS A 436 25.09 21.77 7.44
C LYS A 436 26.22 21.17 8.27
N ALA A 437 25.98 20.07 8.99
CA ALA A 437 26.99 19.38 9.77
C ALA A 437 28.15 18.88 8.87
N ILE A 438 27.82 18.24 7.73
CA ILE A 438 28.82 17.77 6.74
C ILE A 438 29.62 18.95 6.16
N ASN A 439 29.04 20.15 6.10
CA ASN A 439 29.69 21.39 5.66
C ASN A 439 30.37 22.17 6.83
N ASN A 440 30.70 21.48 7.92
CA ASN A 440 31.46 21.97 9.07
C ASN A 440 30.70 22.89 10.07
N ASP A 441 29.36 22.83 10.10
CA ASP A 441 28.59 23.45 11.20
C ASP A 441 28.56 22.48 12.40
N SER A 442 29.42 22.70 13.37
CA SER A 442 29.58 21.81 14.53
C SER A 442 28.33 21.65 15.41
N THR A 443 27.39 22.60 15.33
CA THR A 443 26.13 22.56 16.11
C THR A 443 25.03 21.79 15.41
N ALA A 444 25.12 21.62 14.12
CA ALA A 444 24.07 21.04 13.30
C ALA A 444 23.94 19.51 13.47
N ALA A 445 25.02 18.80 13.80
CA ALA A 445 25.00 17.33 13.92
C ALA A 445 24.04 16.86 15.03
N GLY A 446 24.10 17.46 16.21
CA GLY A 446 23.21 17.12 17.33
C GLY A 446 21.74 17.39 17.01
N ILE A 447 21.46 18.50 16.28
CA ILE A 447 20.10 18.82 15.83
C ILE A 447 19.63 17.79 14.81
N ALA A 448 20.47 17.40 13.87
CA ALA A 448 20.14 16.39 12.86
C ALA A 448 19.79 15.03 13.50
N ILE A 449 20.57 14.58 14.48
CA ILE A 449 20.33 13.32 15.20
C ILE A 449 18.97 13.36 15.93
N ASN A 450 18.67 14.45 16.64
CA ASN A 450 17.39 14.60 17.33
C ASN A 450 16.20 14.62 16.35
N LEU A 451 16.33 15.32 15.22
CA LEU A 451 15.29 15.36 14.19
C LEU A 451 15.06 13.99 13.53
N LEU A 452 16.14 13.22 13.32
CA LEU A 452 16.04 11.86 12.81
C LEU A 452 15.29 10.95 13.78
N ASP A 453 15.57 11.07 15.07
CA ASP A 453 14.87 10.31 16.11
C ASP A 453 13.37 10.66 16.14
N GLN A 454 13.03 11.95 16.12
CA GLN A 454 11.63 12.38 15.98
C GLN A 454 10.98 11.87 14.70
N CYS A 455 11.71 11.87 13.57
CA CYS A 455 11.22 11.38 12.30
C CYS A 455 10.89 9.87 12.34
N LYS A 456 11.71 9.06 12.99
CA LYS A 456 11.48 7.61 13.17
C LYS A 456 10.21 7.33 13.98
N HIS A 457 9.92 8.13 14.99
CA HIS A 457 8.74 7.95 15.83
C HIS A 457 7.47 8.66 15.31
N ALA A 458 7.60 9.52 14.30
CA ALA A 458 6.45 10.21 13.71
C ALA A 458 5.55 9.24 12.92
N PRO A 459 4.21 9.41 12.99
CA PRO A 459 3.29 8.62 12.18
C PRO A 459 3.58 8.81 10.68
N GLY A 460 3.50 7.73 9.94
CA GLY A 460 3.74 7.70 8.50
C GLY A 460 4.57 6.50 8.09
N VAL A 461 4.85 6.41 6.81
CA VAL A 461 5.55 5.28 6.24
C VAL A 461 7.03 5.33 6.57
N ASP A 462 7.56 4.24 7.15
CA ASP A 462 8.99 4.03 7.29
C ASP A 462 9.61 3.51 6.00
N SER A 463 10.75 4.07 5.63
CA SER A 463 11.50 3.64 4.47
C SER A 463 12.98 3.68 4.76
N VAL A 464 13.61 2.51 4.61
CA VAL A 464 15.07 2.34 4.72
C VAL A 464 15.80 2.76 3.44
N TYR A 465 15.09 3.07 2.36
CA TYR A 465 15.71 3.39 1.08
C TYR A 465 16.02 4.88 0.95
N ILE A 466 17.04 5.18 0.14
CA ILE A 466 17.46 6.55 -0.12
C ILE A 466 16.36 7.29 -0.88
N LYS A 467 15.84 8.33 -0.24
CA LYS A 467 14.82 9.21 -0.82
C LYS A 467 15.44 10.40 -1.53
N GLU A 468 16.49 10.97 -0.95
CA GLU A 468 17.23 12.10 -1.51
C GLU A 468 18.73 11.78 -1.53
N TRP A 469 19.40 12.07 -2.66
CA TRP A 469 20.83 11.92 -2.81
C TRP A 469 21.55 13.22 -2.47
N PHE A 470 22.69 13.13 -1.81
CA PHE A 470 23.54 14.27 -1.53
C PHE A 470 24.32 14.65 -2.78
N VAL A 471 24.19 15.90 -3.22
CA VAL A 471 24.78 16.43 -4.45
C VAL A 471 25.48 17.78 -4.20
N ASN A 472 26.27 18.26 -5.18
CA ASN A 472 26.97 19.54 -5.09
C ASN A 472 26.13 20.74 -5.58
N ASP A 473 24.91 20.51 -6.07
CA ASP A 473 24.10 21.52 -6.75
C ASP A 473 22.85 21.89 -5.96
N GLY A 474 22.36 23.11 -6.13
CA GLY A 474 21.11 23.62 -5.56
C GLY A 474 21.10 23.57 -4.03
N LEU A 475 20.06 22.94 -3.47
CA LEU A 475 19.90 22.72 -2.01
C LEU A 475 20.76 21.56 -1.48
N GLY A 476 21.63 20.97 -2.28
CA GLY A 476 22.45 19.84 -1.89
C GLY A 476 21.74 18.48 -2.00
N ILE A 477 20.52 18.43 -2.52
CA ILE A 477 19.72 17.20 -2.65
C ILE A 477 19.06 17.05 -3.99
N LYS A 478 19.01 15.81 -4.51
CA LYS A 478 18.24 15.41 -5.69
C LYS A 478 17.62 14.04 -5.50
N LYS A 479 16.42 13.84 -6.06
CA LYS A 479 15.82 12.49 -6.18
C LYS A 479 16.59 11.68 -7.22
N LYS A 480 16.54 10.34 -7.14
CA LYS A 480 17.20 9.43 -8.10
C LYS A 480 16.84 9.76 -9.57
N ALA A 481 15.56 10.03 -9.84
CA ALA A 481 15.07 10.38 -11.17
C ALA A 481 15.59 11.73 -11.73
N GLU A 482 16.15 12.59 -10.89
CA GLU A 482 16.66 13.92 -11.25
C GLU A 482 18.17 13.91 -11.54
N LEU A 483 18.86 12.82 -11.23
CA LEU A 483 20.30 12.67 -11.48
C LEU A 483 20.54 12.42 -12.97
N ARG A 484 21.24 13.36 -13.63
CA ARG A 484 21.50 13.30 -15.09
C ARG A 484 22.70 12.40 -15.45
N ASN A 485 23.77 12.47 -14.66
CA ASN A 485 25.04 11.81 -14.92
C ASN A 485 25.44 10.78 -13.84
N GLY A 486 24.44 10.18 -13.17
CA GLY A 486 24.68 9.07 -12.24
C GLY A 486 25.61 9.44 -11.07
N VAL A 487 26.84 8.95 -11.10
CA VAL A 487 27.81 9.08 -9.99
C VAL A 487 28.41 10.49 -9.87
N GLU A 488 28.63 11.19 -10.98
CA GLU A 488 29.39 12.45 -11.02
C GLU A 488 28.69 13.62 -10.32
N GLU A 489 27.35 13.61 -10.24
CA GLU A 489 26.59 14.66 -9.55
C GLU A 489 26.56 14.48 -8.03
N ARG A 490 26.85 13.27 -7.53
CA ARG A 490 26.77 12.94 -6.09
C ARG A 490 28.04 13.39 -5.38
N ARG A 491 27.84 13.92 -4.16
CA ARG A 491 28.97 14.37 -3.33
C ARG A 491 29.51 13.23 -2.49
N ARG A 492 30.84 13.09 -2.49
CA ARG A 492 31.56 12.14 -1.67
C ARG A 492 31.80 12.71 -0.28
N VAL A 493 31.65 11.88 0.74
CA VAL A 493 31.93 12.19 2.14
C VAL A 493 32.97 11.24 2.70
N TYR A 494 33.64 11.65 3.78
CA TYR A 494 34.71 10.94 4.43
C TYR A 494 34.34 10.60 5.88
N GLY A 495 34.91 9.53 6.41
CA GLY A 495 34.68 9.09 7.77
C GLY A 495 35.44 7.80 8.08
N THR A 496 35.15 7.19 9.22
CA THR A 496 35.82 5.99 9.73
C THR A 496 34.80 4.88 9.98
N ILE A 497 35.12 3.64 9.65
CA ILE A 497 34.26 2.49 10.00
C ILE A 497 34.24 2.36 11.52
N SER A 498 33.10 2.69 12.13
CA SER A 498 32.94 2.73 13.59
C SER A 498 32.35 1.46 14.16
N THR A 499 31.50 0.76 13.42
CA THR A 499 30.91 -0.51 13.86
C THR A 499 30.77 -1.50 12.71
N TYR A 500 30.97 -2.77 13.03
CA TYR A 500 30.72 -3.90 12.14
C TYR A 500 29.96 -4.95 12.93
N LYS A 501 28.71 -5.24 12.57
CA LYS A 501 27.89 -6.27 13.24
C LYS A 501 27.89 -7.59 12.47
N HIS A 502 27.70 -7.53 11.16
CA HIS A 502 27.72 -8.65 10.24
C HIS A 502 27.82 -8.13 8.78
N PRO A 503 28.03 -9.00 7.78
CA PRO A 503 28.22 -8.60 6.37
C PRO A 503 27.12 -7.72 5.76
N GLY A 504 25.94 -7.66 6.38
CA GLY A 504 24.81 -6.83 5.95
C GLY A 504 24.59 -5.56 6.77
N ASP A 505 25.35 -5.33 7.86
CA ASP A 505 25.14 -4.18 8.78
C ASP A 505 26.46 -3.67 9.35
N ALA A 506 26.86 -2.50 8.91
CA ALA A 506 27.99 -1.76 9.46
C ALA A 506 27.72 -0.24 9.39
N ARG A 507 28.49 0.54 10.15
CA ARG A 507 28.38 1.98 10.23
C ARG A 507 29.70 2.67 9.95
N ILE A 508 29.60 3.81 9.27
CA ILE A 508 30.67 4.78 9.10
C ILE A 508 30.31 6.01 9.94
N THR A 509 31.19 6.45 10.81
CA THR A 509 31.06 7.74 11.48
C THR A 509 31.79 8.78 10.64
N LEU A 510 31.04 9.79 10.15
CA LEU A 510 31.61 10.91 9.40
C LEU A 510 32.40 11.84 10.35
N ASP A 511 33.28 12.66 9.79
CA ASP A 511 34.10 13.64 10.56
C ASP A 511 33.24 14.59 11.40
N CYS A 512 31.99 14.86 10.99
CA CYS A 512 31.03 15.66 11.74
C CYS A 512 30.25 14.89 12.84
N GLY A 513 30.54 13.60 13.04
CA GLY A 513 29.90 12.75 14.05
C GLY A 513 28.58 12.09 13.64
N LEU A 514 28.11 12.29 12.41
CA LEU A 514 26.92 11.62 11.90
C LEU A 514 27.23 10.18 11.46
N GLU A 515 26.30 9.26 11.73
CA GLU A 515 26.44 7.86 11.33
C GLU A 515 25.81 7.59 9.96
N VAL A 516 26.50 6.78 9.15
CA VAL A 516 26.08 6.32 7.82
C VAL A 516 25.99 4.80 7.82
N PHE A 517 24.84 4.25 7.52
CA PHE A 517 24.64 2.81 7.34
C PHE A 517 25.18 2.34 5.98
N PHE A 518 25.86 1.19 5.93
CA PHE A 518 26.24 0.51 4.69
C PHE A 518 26.28 -1.02 4.84
N LYS A 519 26.27 -1.72 3.71
CA LYS A 519 26.40 -3.19 3.63
C LYS A 519 27.84 -3.56 3.23
N PRO A 520 28.67 -3.98 4.16
CA PRO A 520 30.09 -4.22 3.91
C PRO A 520 30.34 -5.38 2.91
N SER A 521 29.48 -6.38 2.84
CA SER A 521 29.59 -7.51 1.92
C SER A 521 29.67 -7.12 0.45
N VAL A 522 29.10 -6.00 0.04
CA VAL A 522 29.13 -5.52 -1.36
C VAL A 522 30.54 -5.16 -1.81
N LYS A 523 31.43 -4.76 -0.89
CA LYS A 523 32.83 -4.38 -1.15
C LYS A 523 33.86 -5.31 -0.52
N GLY A 524 33.44 -6.44 0.03
CA GLY A 524 34.34 -7.35 0.71
C GLY A 524 34.98 -6.77 1.99
N ILE A 525 34.36 -5.74 2.56
CA ILE A 525 34.78 -5.14 3.83
C ILE A 525 34.40 -6.10 4.96
N THR A 526 35.34 -6.34 5.87
CA THR A 526 35.20 -7.26 6.99
C THR A 526 35.44 -6.55 8.31
N GLU A 527 35.30 -7.25 9.43
CA GLU A 527 35.60 -6.72 10.77
C GLU A 527 37.05 -6.24 10.90
N ALA A 528 37.99 -6.82 10.15
CA ALA A 528 39.39 -6.40 10.12
C ALA A 528 39.58 -4.95 9.62
N ASN A 529 38.60 -4.41 8.90
CA ASN A 529 38.61 -3.02 8.44
C ASN A 529 38.01 -2.03 9.45
N LEU A 530 37.68 -2.48 10.66
CA LEU A 530 37.21 -1.58 11.72
C LEU A 530 38.27 -0.49 12.00
N HIS A 531 37.82 0.74 12.16
CA HIS A 531 38.64 1.95 12.34
C HIS A 531 39.46 2.40 11.12
N HIS A 532 39.28 1.80 9.95
CA HIS A 532 39.88 2.33 8.72
C HIS A 532 39.09 3.54 8.20
N ASN A 533 39.82 4.48 7.62
CA ASN A 533 39.23 5.62 6.92
C ASN A 533 38.58 5.16 5.62
N VAL A 534 37.45 5.74 5.35
CA VAL A 534 36.66 5.42 4.14
C VAL A 534 36.05 6.67 3.54
N SER A 535 35.81 6.60 2.24
CA SER A 535 34.96 7.57 1.56
C SER A 535 33.77 6.87 0.89
N CYS A 536 32.64 7.56 0.80
CA CYS A 536 31.44 7.03 0.18
C CYS A 536 30.53 8.13 -0.40
N LEU A 537 29.64 7.74 -1.32
CA LEU A 537 28.51 8.56 -1.76
C LEU A 537 27.32 8.24 -0.87
N ILE A 538 26.62 9.28 -0.41
CA ILE A 538 25.53 9.11 0.54
C ILE A 538 24.19 9.62 0.00
N GLY A 539 23.14 9.12 0.61
CA GLY A 539 21.79 9.64 0.51
C GLY A 539 21.05 9.56 1.84
N PHE A 540 19.90 10.17 1.88
CA PHE A 540 19.07 10.32 3.07
C PHE A 540 17.80 9.47 2.93
N SER A 541 17.46 8.74 4.00
CA SER A 541 16.23 7.96 4.15
C SER A 541 15.52 8.37 5.43
N TYR A 542 14.27 7.96 5.63
CA TYR A 542 13.56 8.19 6.90
C TYR A 542 14.20 7.47 8.09
N ASP A 543 15.03 6.46 7.83
CA ASP A 543 15.77 5.70 8.84
C ASP A 543 17.17 6.27 9.12
N GLY A 544 17.65 7.21 8.31
CA GLY A 544 18.93 7.89 8.48
C GLY A 544 19.74 8.04 7.19
N ILE A 545 21.05 8.26 7.36
CA ILE A 545 21.98 8.41 6.24
C ILE A 545 22.44 7.02 5.80
N ARG A 546 22.46 6.79 4.47
CA ARG A 546 22.90 5.54 3.87
C ARG A 546 23.96 5.77 2.81
N ALA A 547 24.99 4.94 2.81
CA ALA A 547 25.92 4.91 1.71
C ALA A 547 25.30 4.19 0.51
N TRP A 548 25.72 4.58 -0.68
CA TRP A 548 25.65 3.69 -1.82
C TRP A 548 26.77 2.66 -1.67
N ASP A 549 26.39 1.43 -1.31
CA ASP A 549 27.32 0.39 -0.88
C ASP A 549 28.49 0.17 -1.87
N GLU A 550 28.20 0.21 -3.19
CA GLU A 550 29.20 0.09 -4.26
C GLU A 550 30.20 1.26 -4.32
N SER A 551 29.88 2.40 -3.71
CA SER A 551 30.73 3.59 -3.72
C SER A 551 31.73 3.66 -2.58
N VAL A 552 31.59 2.78 -1.58
CA VAL A 552 32.48 2.75 -0.40
C VAL A 552 33.89 2.35 -0.83
N LYS A 553 34.89 3.15 -0.43
CA LYS A 553 36.31 2.92 -0.70
C LYS A 553 37.08 3.07 0.61
N LEU A 554 38.00 2.14 0.84
CA LEU A 554 39.03 2.29 1.87
C LEU A 554 40.00 3.38 1.40
N GLU A 555 40.30 4.33 2.27
CA GLU A 555 41.31 5.36 2.02
C GLU A 555 42.61 4.94 2.69
N GLU A 556 43.75 5.23 2.07
CA GLU A 556 45.09 4.88 2.55
C GLU A 556 45.49 5.69 3.79
#